data_59afe332fc27efd113dace2b115a9c93
#
_entry.id   59afe332fc27efd113dace2b115a9c93
#
_cell.length_a   1.000
_cell.length_b   1.000
_cell.length_c   1.000
_cell.angle_alpha   90.00
_cell.angle_beta   90.00
_cell.angle_gamma   90.00
#
_symmetry.space_group_name_H-M   'P 1'
#
loop_
_entity.id
_entity.type
_entity.pdbx_description
1 polymer ?
#
loop_
_entity_poly.entity_id
_entity_poly.type
_entity_poly.pdbx_seq_one_letter_code
_entity_poly.pdbx_strand_id
1 'polypeptide(L)'
;MNEELPKTITSRQLVRMLKDASGESKGTKFCFLIGAGASMSSGIPTGADLARKWIREIEEDCGKDDFAKWKNKVGISEDNVGEFYPQIYEKRFGHIPESGYDCIRHYMEGKEPSLGYLILANIMVREKHNVVITTNFDNLLEDAIRTYTKEKPFIAGHEALAGYVPKRSDRPIILKVHRDLFFHPFSDREHTGTIQKAWEDILDRFLSDYFLIVLGYGGNDESLMDYFTSLNNRKQIYWCVYNPGEEPPNQDSENDLSWREHLWGKLSSKARNILSPNDFLIAINGFDIFMYDCYAALGYKFLDGIEEIKRPNPIHELLEATYRRLENINTQRKEISEIKRSLSRETSASYHNVLSGSLSYLFDANQETDIDKKDKIYREGIAKYPQDANLLGDYANFLCDIRHDYDQAEAYYKRALEADPNHANNLGNYAHFLITCRGDLERADSLIRQAFESADNNEGMKPLLAELWFYRYAHYYEEWGAEAEKELTALLDAGAKSIGWNLALDIELARKNKHPHIEQVEAFAKALTEKAQ
;
A
#
# COMPACT_ATOMS: atom_id res chain seq x y z
N MET A 1 -19.25 25.80 -34.85
CA MET A 1 -18.27 26.65 -34.12
C MET A 1 -17.16 25.71 -33.71
N ASN A 2 -15.93 25.94 -34.16
CA ASN A 2 -14.80 25.20 -33.60
C ASN A 2 -14.65 25.65 -32.15
N GLU A 3 -15.14 24.85 -31.22
CA GLU A 3 -14.83 25.06 -29.81
C GLU A 3 -13.31 24.90 -29.66
N GLU A 4 -12.64 25.96 -29.25
CA GLU A 4 -11.21 25.89 -28.99
C GLU A 4 -10.98 24.97 -27.79
N LEU A 5 -10.31 23.83 -28.02
CA LEU A 5 -9.98 22.87 -26.97
C LEU A 5 -9.01 23.49 -25.93
N PRO A 6 -9.03 23.02 -24.68
CA PRO A 6 -8.01 23.36 -23.69
C PRO A 6 -6.59 23.11 -24.23
N LYS A 7 -5.63 23.89 -23.74
CA LYS A 7 -4.23 23.71 -24.09
C LYS A 7 -3.66 22.43 -23.45
N THR A 8 -2.56 21.91 -23.97
CA THR A 8 -1.79 20.83 -23.31
C THR A 8 -0.46 21.36 -22.81
N ILE A 9 -0.05 20.88 -21.65
CA ILE A 9 1.30 21.05 -21.12
C ILE A 9 1.81 19.69 -20.65
N THR A 10 3.12 19.54 -20.54
CA THR A 10 3.72 18.31 -20.02
C THR A 10 3.60 18.24 -18.49
N SER A 11 3.63 17.02 -17.93
CA SER A 11 3.71 16.81 -16.48
C SER A 11 4.90 17.58 -15.87
N ARG A 12 6.05 17.62 -16.55
CA ARG A 12 7.24 18.36 -16.14
C ARG A 12 7.02 19.87 -16.06
N GLN A 13 6.25 20.44 -16.99
CA GLN A 13 5.90 21.87 -16.93
C GLN A 13 5.00 22.18 -15.73
N LEU A 14 3.97 21.35 -15.48
CA LEU A 14 3.11 21.51 -14.31
C LEU A 14 3.89 21.38 -12.99
N VAL A 15 4.78 20.36 -12.89
CA VAL A 15 5.65 20.16 -11.72
C VAL A 15 6.58 21.37 -11.50
N ARG A 16 7.13 21.96 -12.57
CA ARG A 16 7.93 23.19 -12.47
C ARG A 16 7.10 24.36 -11.96
N MET A 17 5.87 24.53 -12.48
CA MET A 17 4.95 25.60 -12.01
C MET A 17 4.62 25.41 -10.52
N LEU A 18 4.36 24.18 -10.07
CA LEU A 18 4.11 23.88 -8.66
C LEU A 18 5.33 24.26 -7.80
N LYS A 19 6.53 23.84 -8.21
CA LYS A 19 7.80 24.20 -7.55
C LYS A 19 8.00 25.71 -7.49
N ASP A 20 7.79 26.40 -8.62
CA ASP A 20 7.98 27.85 -8.71
C ASP A 20 6.94 28.62 -7.86
N ALA A 21 5.78 28.04 -7.60
CA ALA A 21 4.77 28.60 -6.72
C ALA A 21 4.99 28.26 -5.24
N SER A 22 5.86 27.32 -4.94
CA SER A 22 6.16 26.87 -3.57
C SER A 22 6.95 27.93 -2.79
N GLY A 23 6.71 28.01 -1.47
CA GLY A 23 7.38 28.93 -0.55
C GLY A 23 6.48 30.03 0.00
N GLU A 24 6.88 30.61 1.13
CA GLU A 24 6.03 31.55 1.93
C GLU A 24 5.74 32.90 1.27
N SER A 25 6.57 33.35 0.33
CA SER A 25 6.51 34.71 -0.24
C SER A 25 5.79 34.81 -1.60
N LYS A 26 5.30 33.70 -2.16
CA LYS A 26 4.66 33.68 -3.48
C LYS A 26 3.14 33.65 -3.34
N GLY A 27 2.46 34.60 -3.99
CA GLY A 27 0.99 34.73 -3.96
C GLY A 27 0.22 33.64 -4.72
N THR A 28 0.92 32.80 -5.50
CA THR A 28 0.31 31.73 -6.30
C THR A 28 0.13 30.48 -5.46
N LYS A 29 -1.10 29.98 -5.42
CA LYS A 29 -1.42 28.74 -4.68
C LYS A 29 -2.14 27.76 -5.57
N PHE A 30 -1.86 26.48 -5.35
CA PHE A 30 -2.60 25.37 -5.94
C PHE A 30 -3.44 24.68 -4.87
N CYS A 31 -4.62 24.23 -5.28
CA CYS A 31 -5.40 23.23 -4.55
C CYS A 31 -5.57 21.99 -5.44
N PHE A 32 -5.97 20.89 -4.84
CA PHE A 32 -6.08 19.61 -5.54
C PHE A 32 -7.52 19.11 -5.47
N LEU A 33 -8.02 18.57 -6.59
CA LEU A 33 -9.21 17.73 -6.63
C LEU A 33 -8.76 16.29 -6.81
N ILE A 34 -9.01 15.47 -5.80
CA ILE A 34 -8.58 14.07 -5.77
C ILE A 34 -9.80 13.16 -5.92
N GLY A 35 -9.76 12.28 -6.91
CA GLY A 35 -10.77 11.25 -7.12
C GLY A 35 -10.25 9.82 -6.88
N ALA A 36 -11.14 8.84 -7.05
CA ALA A 36 -10.89 7.43 -6.74
C ALA A 36 -9.68 6.81 -7.47
N GLY A 37 -9.32 7.34 -8.65
CA GLY A 37 -8.12 6.91 -9.37
C GLY A 37 -6.81 7.13 -8.61
N ALA A 38 -6.76 8.09 -7.67
CA ALA A 38 -5.60 8.29 -6.80
C ALA A 38 -5.44 7.17 -5.74
N SER A 39 -6.55 6.53 -5.34
CA SER A 39 -6.54 5.48 -4.31
C SER A 39 -6.29 4.07 -4.86
N MET A 40 -6.20 3.92 -6.20
CA MET A 40 -5.95 2.60 -6.83
C MET A 40 -4.65 1.96 -6.35
N SER A 41 -3.61 2.75 -6.20
CA SER A 41 -2.31 2.26 -5.71
C SER A 41 -2.36 1.81 -4.25
N SER A 42 -3.33 2.27 -3.49
CA SER A 42 -3.62 1.77 -2.13
C SER A 42 -4.53 0.53 -2.13
N GLY A 43 -4.90 0.01 -3.30
CA GLY A 43 -5.73 -1.17 -3.45
C GLY A 43 -7.23 -0.90 -3.24
N ILE A 44 -7.68 0.35 -3.42
CA ILE A 44 -9.09 0.71 -3.45
C ILE A 44 -9.54 0.80 -4.92
N PRO A 45 -10.56 0.04 -5.33
CA PRO A 45 -11.08 0.09 -6.70
C PRO A 45 -11.78 1.42 -7.00
N THR A 46 -11.77 1.83 -8.27
CA THR A 46 -12.55 2.99 -8.70
C THR A 46 -14.05 2.72 -8.67
N GLY A 47 -14.87 3.79 -8.66
CA GLY A 47 -16.31 3.64 -8.81
C GLY A 47 -16.71 2.89 -10.10
N ALA A 48 -15.99 3.08 -11.19
CA ALA A 48 -16.21 2.35 -12.42
C ALA A 48 -15.90 0.85 -12.29
N ASP A 49 -14.85 0.47 -11.54
CA ASP A 49 -14.52 -0.94 -11.28
C ASP A 49 -15.58 -1.61 -10.41
N LEU A 50 -16.05 -0.92 -9.37
CA LEU A 50 -17.15 -1.38 -8.53
C LEU A 50 -18.43 -1.53 -9.35
N ALA A 51 -18.78 -0.54 -10.15
CA ALA A 51 -19.96 -0.59 -11.02
C ALA A 51 -19.91 -1.76 -12.00
N ARG A 52 -18.74 -2.05 -12.61
CA ARG A 52 -18.57 -3.24 -13.49
C ARG A 52 -18.75 -4.55 -12.72
N LYS A 53 -18.31 -4.62 -11.47
CA LYS A 53 -18.52 -5.80 -10.63
C LYS A 53 -20.00 -5.97 -10.30
N TRP A 54 -20.66 -4.92 -9.82
CA TRP A 54 -22.08 -4.98 -9.45
C TRP A 54 -23.02 -5.23 -10.64
N ILE A 55 -22.68 -4.78 -11.84
CA ILE A 55 -23.43 -5.13 -13.06
C ILE A 55 -23.50 -6.64 -13.26
N ARG A 56 -22.41 -7.37 -13.05
CA ARG A 56 -22.38 -8.84 -13.16
C ARG A 56 -23.25 -9.49 -12.09
N GLU A 57 -23.14 -9.01 -10.86
CA GLU A 57 -23.97 -9.49 -9.75
C GLU A 57 -25.47 -9.24 -9.99
N ILE A 58 -25.83 -8.06 -10.53
CA ILE A 58 -27.22 -7.74 -10.90
C ILE A 58 -27.72 -8.66 -12.02
N GLU A 59 -26.89 -8.98 -13.03
CA GLU A 59 -27.25 -9.90 -14.10
C GLU A 59 -27.51 -11.33 -13.57
N GLU A 60 -26.67 -11.79 -12.64
CA GLU A 60 -26.83 -13.08 -11.96
C GLU A 60 -28.12 -13.14 -11.13
N ASP A 61 -28.44 -12.07 -10.41
CA ASP A 61 -29.58 -12.00 -9.52
C ASP A 61 -30.94 -11.93 -10.26
N CYS A 62 -31.05 -11.13 -11.34
CA CYS A 62 -32.33 -10.92 -12.03
C CYS A 62 -32.50 -11.69 -13.34
N GLY A 63 -31.43 -12.33 -13.84
CA GLY A 63 -31.42 -13.06 -15.11
C GLY A 63 -31.27 -12.15 -16.33
N LYS A 64 -30.80 -12.75 -17.45
CA LYS A 64 -30.37 -12.03 -18.67
C LYS A 64 -31.44 -11.12 -19.27
N ASP A 65 -32.69 -11.57 -19.34
CA ASP A 65 -33.75 -10.83 -20.04
C ASP A 65 -34.16 -9.57 -19.27
N ASP A 66 -34.32 -9.65 -17.96
CA ASP A 66 -34.72 -8.50 -17.16
C ASP A 66 -33.53 -7.56 -16.93
N PHE A 67 -32.31 -8.09 -16.86
CA PHE A 67 -31.09 -7.29 -16.88
C PHE A 67 -30.96 -6.47 -18.17
N ALA A 68 -31.14 -7.09 -19.32
CA ALA A 68 -31.05 -6.40 -20.63
C ALA A 68 -32.09 -5.27 -20.74
N LYS A 69 -33.34 -5.52 -20.32
CA LYS A 69 -34.39 -4.48 -20.27
C LYS A 69 -34.01 -3.30 -19.40
N TRP A 70 -33.51 -3.57 -18.19
CA TRP A 70 -33.09 -2.52 -17.26
C TRP A 70 -31.89 -1.75 -17.81
N LYS A 71 -30.84 -2.44 -18.28
CA LYS A 71 -29.62 -1.86 -18.83
C LYS A 71 -29.94 -0.91 -20.02
N ASN A 72 -30.81 -1.37 -20.93
CA ASN A 72 -31.25 -0.55 -22.08
C ASN A 72 -32.09 0.66 -21.65
N LYS A 73 -32.98 0.50 -20.66
CA LYS A 73 -33.79 1.60 -20.13
C LYS A 73 -32.94 2.71 -19.49
N VAL A 74 -31.86 2.33 -18.80
CA VAL A 74 -30.93 3.28 -18.15
C VAL A 74 -29.94 3.86 -19.16
N GLY A 75 -29.62 3.17 -20.24
CA GLY A 75 -28.66 3.61 -21.27
C GLY A 75 -27.22 3.19 -20.97
N ILE A 76 -27.02 2.13 -20.19
CA ILE A 76 -25.68 1.65 -19.79
C ILE A 76 -25.05 0.85 -20.95
N SER A 77 -23.81 1.21 -21.30
CA SER A 77 -22.93 0.46 -22.21
C SER A 77 -21.65 0.04 -21.49
N GLU A 78 -20.79 -0.73 -22.13
CA GLU A 78 -19.49 -1.10 -21.55
C GLU A 78 -18.57 0.11 -21.36
N ASP A 79 -18.67 1.09 -22.24
CA ASP A 79 -17.80 2.26 -22.25
C ASP A 79 -18.21 3.34 -21.23
N ASN A 80 -19.49 3.38 -20.82
CA ASN A 80 -20.03 4.43 -19.96
C ASN A 80 -20.41 3.99 -18.55
N VAL A 81 -20.06 2.78 -18.14
CA VAL A 81 -20.43 2.19 -16.82
C VAL A 81 -20.14 3.14 -15.64
N GLY A 82 -19.01 3.82 -15.68
CA GLY A 82 -18.61 4.76 -14.61
C GLY A 82 -19.55 5.96 -14.47
N GLU A 83 -20.22 6.40 -15.53
CA GLU A 83 -21.18 7.51 -15.50
C GLU A 83 -22.49 7.12 -14.78
N PHE A 84 -22.78 5.82 -14.74
CA PHE A 84 -24.00 5.26 -14.13
C PHE A 84 -23.76 4.59 -12.77
N TYR A 85 -22.63 4.87 -12.11
CA TYR A 85 -22.32 4.34 -10.79
C TYR A 85 -23.49 4.48 -9.80
N PRO A 86 -24.13 5.68 -9.62
CA PRO A 86 -25.22 5.83 -8.66
C PRO A 86 -26.44 4.94 -8.98
N GLN A 87 -26.82 4.82 -10.26
CA GLN A 87 -27.96 4.01 -10.68
C GLN A 87 -27.69 2.51 -10.51
N ILE A 88 -26.43 2.10 -10.73
CA ILE A 88 -25.99 0.72 -10.53
C ILE A 88 -25.94 0.39 -9.03
N TYR A 89 -25.41 1.30 -8.21
CA TYR A 89 -25.42 1.18 -6.77
C TYR A 89 -26.84 1.05 -6.22
N GLU A 90 -27.76 1.95 -6.64
CA GLU A 90 -29.16 1.91 -6.23
C GLU A 90 -29.85 0.61 -6.66
N LYS A 91 -29.61 0.12 -7.88
CA LYS A 91 -30.16 -1.15 -8.35
C LYS A 91 -29.68 -2.34 -7.55
N ARG A 92 -28.40 -2.32 -7.13
CA ARG A 92 -27.78 -3.43 -6.36
C ARG A 92 -28.14 -3.42 -4.89
N PHE A 93 -28.20 -2.26 -4.26
CA PHE A 93 -28.30 -2.09 -2.81
C PHE A 93 -29.53 -1.31 -2.34
N GLY A 94 -30.34 -0.75 -3.23
CA GLY A 94 -31.47 0.11 -2.85
C GLY A 94 -32.51 -0.56 -1.95
N HIS A 95 -32.56 -1.89 -1.94
CA HIS A 95 -33.43 -2.64 -1.03
C HIS A 95 -32.87 -2.79 0.39
N ILE A 96 -31.54 -2.70 0.56
CA ILE A 96 -30.83 -2.82 1.83
C ILE A 96 -29.63 -1.84 1.80
N PRO A 97 -29.84 -0.54 2.04
CA PRO A 97 -28.78 0.48 1.96
C PRO A 97 -27.57 0.20 2.85
N GLU A 98 -27.76 -0.42 4.02
CA GLU A 98 -26.70 -0.79 4.94
C GLU A 98 -25.71 -1.78 4.31
N SER A 99 -26.19 -2.71 3.48
CA SER A 99 -25.32 -3.65 2.78
C SER A 99 -24.43 -2.97 1.73
N GLY A 100 -24.92 -1.89 1.13
CA GLY A 100 -24.13 -1.07 0.22
C GLY A 100 -23.02 -0.30 0.95
N TYR A 101 -23.35 0.27 2.11
CA TYR A 101 -22.37 0.91 2.98
C TYR A 101 -21.29 -0.09 3.45
N ASP A 102 -21.68 -1.26 3.93
CA ASP A 102 -20.74 -2.29 4.36
C ASP A 102 -19.85 -2.79 3.23
N CYS A 103 -20.38 -2.90 2.01
CA CYS A 103 -19.62 -3.24 0.82
C CYS A 103 -18.53 -2.19 0.54
N ILE A 104 -18.87 -0.92 0.54
CA ILE A 104 -17.91 0.18 0.35
C ILE A 104 -16.86 0.18 1.46
N ARG A 105 -17.29 0.07 2.73
CA ARG A 105 -16.41 0.02 3.89
C ARG A 105 -15.39 -1.11 3.79
N HIS A 106 -15.82 -2.31 3.37
CA HIS A 106 -14.93 -3.46 3.22
C HIS A 106 -13.77 -3.21 2.24
N TYR A 107 -14.00 -2.46 1.15
CA TYR A 107 -12.93 -2.11 0.22
C TYR A 107 -11.92 -1.09 0.78
N MET A 108 -12.29 -0.35 1.80
CA MET A 108 -11.47 0.72 2.38
C MET A 108 -10.76 0.31 3.67
N GLU A 109 -11.30 -0.69 4.40
CA GLU A 109 -10.70 -1.18 5.65
C GLU A 109 -9.30 -1.78 5.43
N GLY A 110 -8.37 -1.46 6.32
CA GLY A 110 -6.99 -1.97 6.29
C GLY A 110 -6.16 -1.49 5.09
N LYS A 111 -6.58 -0.40 4.43
CA LYS A 111 -5.80 0.18 3.33
C LYS A 111 -4.85 1.25 3.85
N GLU A 112 -3.63 1.20 3.34
CA GLU A 112 -2.57 2.14 3.68
C GLU A 112 -2.37 3.19 2.58
N PRO A 113 -1.98 4.42 2.91
CA PRO A 113 -1.66 5.43 1.94
C PRO A 113 -0.55 5.00 0.98
N SER A 114 -0.72 5.27 -0.30
CA SER A 114 0.33 5.06 -1.30
C SER A 114 1.44 6.13 -1.19
N LEU A 115 2.55 5.92 -1.93
CA LEU A 115 3.62 6.92 -2.03
C LEU A 115 3.10 8.28 -2.50
N GLY A 116 2.14 8.30 -3.41
CA GLY A 116 1.54 9.55 -3.89
C GLY A 116 0.87 10.34 -2.78
N TYR A 117 0.14 9.68 -1.89
CA TYR A 117 -0.48 10.35 -0.73
C TYR A 117 0.54 10.86 0.28
N LEU A 118 1.65 10.13 0.50
CA LEU A 118 2.75 10.60 1.34
C LEU A 118 3.36 11.88 0.79
N ILE A 119 3.61 11.93 -0.52
CA ILE A 119 4.20 13.11 -1.17
C ILE A 119 3.20 14.27 -1.13
N LEU A 120 1.92 14.04 -1.47
CA LEU A 120 0.88 15.07 -1.41
C LEU A 120 0.75 15.65 0.01
N ALA A 121 0.77 14.81 1.04
CA ALA A 121 0.77 15.27 2.44
C ALA A 121 1.94 16.23 2.74
N ASN A 122 3.15 15.90 2.25
CA ASN A 122 4.31 16.78 2.41
C ASN A 122 4.18 18.10 1.60
N ILE A 123 3.63 18.05 0.39
CA ILE A 123 3.35 19.25 -0.42
C ILE A 123 2.38 20.17 0.35
N MET A 124 1.30 19.62 0.90
CA MET A 124 0.31 20.39 1.66
C MET A 124 0.91 21.09 2.88
N VAL A 125 1.84 20.44 3.57
CA VAL A 125 2.43 20.95 4.81
C VAL A 125 3.60 21.89 4.52
N ARG A 126 4.52 21.50 3.66
CA ARG A 126 5.79 22.22 3.45
C ARG A 126 5.66 23.35 2.43
N GLU A 127 4.90 23.13 1.34
CA GLU A 127 4.80 24.09 0.24
C GLU A 127 3.60 25.02 0.36
N LYS A 128 2.75 24.81 1.37
CA LYS A 128 1.52 25.61 1.62
C LYS A 128 0.48 25.56 0.50
N HIS A 129 0.53 24.54 -0.35
CA HIS A 129 -0.54 24.14 -1.25
C HIS A 129 -1.50 23.23 -0.49
N ASN A 130 -2.17 23.78 0.51
CA ASN A 130 -2.68 23.06 1.67
C ASN A 130 -4.18 22.73 1.62
N VAL A 131 -4.82 22.82 0.45
CA VAL A 131 -6.24 22.54 0.26
C VAL A 131 -6.42 21.37 -0.70
N VAL A 132 -7.16 20.36 -0.25
CA VAL A 132 -7.64 19.25 -1.07
C VAL A 132 -9.15 19.16 -1.01
N ILE A 133 -9.76 19.08 -2.16
CA ILE A 133 -11.17 18.73 -2.38
C ILE A 133 -11.19 17.27 -2.82
N THR A 134 -12.08 16.45 -2.29
CA THR A 134 -12.17 15.06 -2.70
C THR A 134 -13.60 14.54 -2.69
N THR A 135 -13.89 13.68 -3.66
CA THR A 135 -15.10 12.86 -3.68
C THR A 135 -14.89 11.47 -3.07
N ASN A 136 -13.66 11.16 -2.66
CA ASN A 136 -13.32 9.89 -2.05
C ASN A 136 -13.84 9.80 -0.61
N PHE A 137 -14.30 8.61 -0.27
CA PHE A 137 -14.77 8.30 1.08
C PHE A 137 -13.64 7.86 2.01
N ASP A 138 -12.52 7.38 1.44
CA ASP A 138 -11.36 6.88 2.18
C ASP A 138 -10.66 7.97 3.01
N ASN A 139 -9.82 7.52 3.97
CA ASN A 139 -9.05 8.40 4.86
C ASN A 139 -7.55 8.43 4.51
N LEU A 140 -7.14 7.93 3.34
CA LEU A 140 -5.74 7.75 2.98
C LEU A 140 -4.93 9.05 3.09
N LEU A 141 -5.46 10.19 2.64
CA LEU A 141 -4.76 11.47 2.75
C LEU A 141 -4.65 11.95 4.20
N GLU A 142 -5.71 11.78 5.00
CA GLU A 142 -5.69 12.09 6.43
C GLU A 142 -4.63 11.27 7.16
N ASP A 143 -4.62 9.97 6.92
CA ASP A 143 -3.68 9.02 7.50
C ASP A 143 -2.24 9.34 7.07
N ALA A 144 -2.03 9.69 5.79
CA ALA A 144 -0.74 10.13 5.29
C ALA A 144 -0.24 11.40 6.01
N ILE A 145 -1.10 12.42 6.18
CA ILE A 145 -0.74 13.66 6.86
C ILE A 145 -0.36 13.37 8.32
N ARG A 146 -1.18 12.62 9.04
CA ARG A 146 -0.95 12.31 10.46
C ARG A 146 0.28 11.46 10.69
N THR A 147 0.49 10.47 9.83
CA THR A 147 1.58 9.49 9.98
C THR A 147 2.93 10.08 9.57
N TYR A 148 2.98 10.77 8.43
CA TYR A 148 4.25 11.15 7.81
C TYR A 148 4.66 12.62 8.01
N THR A 149 3.75 13.49 8.45
CA THR A 149 4.07 14.90 8.66
C THR A 149 3.93 15.37 10.12
N LYS A 150 3.35 14.55 10.98
CA LYS A 150 2.98 14.88 12.38
C LYS A 150 1.97 16.04 12.50
N GLU A 151 1.44 16.53 11.39
CA GLU A 151 0.45 17.60 11.36
C GLU A 151 -0.96 17.02 11.54
N LYS A 152 -1.89 17.91 11.93
CA LYS A 152 -3.31 17.57 12.07
C LYS A 152 -4.10 18.37 11.05
N PRO A 153 -4.64 17.74 9.99
CA PRO A 153 -5.46 18.43 9.01
C PRO A 153 -6.80 18.87 9.62
N PHE A 154 -7.36 19.94 9.06
CA PHE A 154 -8.77 20.24 9.23
C PHE A 154 -9.56 19.42 8.20
N ILE A 155 -10.48 18.60 8.66
CA ILE A 155 -11.28 17.73 7.81
C ILE A 155 -12.73 18.16 7.90
N ALA A 156 -13.28 18.59 6.78
CA ALA A 156 -14.71 18.79 6.62
C ALA A 156 -15.29 17.56 5.88
N GLY A 157 -15.65 16.53 6.64
CA GLY A 157 -16.19 15.27 6.14
C GLY A 157 -17.71 15.21 6.09
N HIS A 158 -18.39 16.32 6.38
CA HIS A 158 -19.84 16.47 6.33
C HIS A 158 -20.19 17.92 6.05
N GLU A 159 -21.26 18.18 5.30
CA GLU A 159 -21.71 19.52 4.92
C GLU A 159 -21.97 20.45 6.13
N ALA A 160 -22.38 19.89 7.28
CA ALA A 160 -22.54 20.68 8.51
C ALA A 160 -21.22 21.29 9.01
N LEU A 161 -20.07 20.75 8.60
CA LEU A 161 -18.75 21.27 8.96
C LEU A 161 -18.25 22.35 7.98
N ALA A 162 -18.91 22.51 6.85
CA ALA A 162 -18.53 23.45 5.81
C ALA A 162 -18.39 24.90 6.34
N GLY A 163 -19.33 25.36 7.15
CA GLY A 163 -19.30 26.70 7.74
C GLY A 163 -18.14 26.97 8.71
N TYR A 164 -17.47 25.93 9.19
CA TYR A 164 -16.32 26.04 10.10
C TYR A 164 -14.97 25.99 9.39
N VAL A 165 -14.95 25.80 8.06
CA VAL A 165 -13.70 25.79 7.29
C VAL A 165 -13.02 27.15 7.38
N PRO A 166 -11.78 27.24 7.87
CA PRO A 166 -11.11 28.52 8.08
C PRO A 166 -10.86 29.24 6.75
N LYS A 167 -11.03 30.56 6.75
CA LYS A 167 -10.78 31.39 5.55
C LYS A 167 -9.29 31.39 5.15
N ARG A 168 -8.40 31.27 6.11
CA ARG A 168 -6.96 31.12 5.95
C ARG A 168 -6.48 30.11 6.98
N SER A 169 -5.65 29.22 6.57
CA SER A 169 -5.06 28.19 7.45
C SER A 169 -3.66 27.89 7.00
N ASP A 170 -2.75 27.73 7.94
CA ASP A 170 -1.43 27.16 7.71
C ASP A 170 -1.47 25.63 7.78
N ARG A 171 -2.58 25.07 8.30
CA ARG A 171 -2.78 23.60 8.37
C ARG A 171 -3.42 23.07 7.08
N PRO A 172 -3.16 21.83 6.73
CA PRO A 172 -3.86 21.15 5.65
C PRO A 172 -5.38 21.14 5.86
N ILE A 173 -6.12 21.35 4.78
CA ILE A 173 -7.58 21.32 4.74
C ILE A 173 -8.01 20.24 3.76
N ILE A 174 -8.87 19.34 4.20
CA ILE A 174 -9.47 18.28 3.39
C ILE A 174 -10.99 18.49 3.37
N LEU A 175 -11.55 18.66 2.17
CA LEU A 175 -12.98 18.86 1.95
C LEU A 175 -13.54 17.61 1.27
N LYS A 176 -14.28 16.76 1.99
CA LYS A 176 -14.94 15.55 1.47
C LYS A 176 -16.38 15.90 1.08
N VAL A 177 -16.59 16.30 -0.18
CA VAL A 177 -17.86 16.83 -0.66
C VAL A 177 -18.99 15.80 -0.75
N HIS A 178 -18.65 14.51 -0.78
CA HIS A 178 -19.59 13.38 -0.72
C HIS A 178 -19.60 12.67 0.64
N ARG A 179 -19.18 13.36 1.68
CA ARG A 179 -19.03 12.90 3.06
C ARG A 179 -17.86 11.91 3.28
N ASP A 180 -17.50 11.79 4.53
CA ASP A 180 -16.56 10.79 5.01
C ASP A 180 -17.26 9.44 5.17
N LEU A 181 -16.49 8.35 5.08
CA LEU A 181 -16.99 6.99 5.26
C LEU A 181 -17.82 6.83 6.55
N PHE A 182 -17.42 7.50 7.64
CA PHE A 182 -18.10 7.41 8.94
C PHE A 182 -19.43 8.19 9.01
N PHE A 183 -19.72 9.03 8.01
CA PHE A 183 -20.95 9.84 7.96
C PHE A 183 -21.95 9.38 6.90
N HIS A 184 -21.97 8.10 6.55
CA HIS A 184 -22.79 7.54 5.49
C HIS A 184 -22.59 8.30 4.17
N PRO A 185 -21.55 7.93 3.41
CA PRO A 185 -21.18 8.60 2.17
C PRO A 185 -22.30 8.55 1.14
N PHE A 186 -22.38 9.57 0.31
CA PHE A 186 -23.35 9.64 -0.76
C PHE A 186 -22.93 8.74 -1.92
N SER A 187 -23.66 7.67 -2.13
CA SER A 187 -23.42 6.72 -3.22
C SER A 187 -24.62 6.53 -4.14
N ASP A 188 -25.80 6.96 -3.72
CA ASP A 188 -27.04 6.89 -4.50
C ASP A 188 -27.32 8.19 -5.29
N ARG A 189 -28.28 8.12 -6.20
CA ARG A 189 -28.64 9.24 -7.08
C ARG A 189 -29.28 10.41 -6.34
N GLU A 190 -30.05 10.14 -5.31
CA GLU A 190 -30.77 11.20 -4.56
C GLU A 190 -29.77 12.14 -3.86
N HIS A 191 -28.68 11.61 -3.34
CA HIS A 191 -27.70 12.35 -2.57
C HIS A 191 -26.52 12.87 -3.39
N THR A 192 -26.21 12.23 -4.54
CA THR A 192 -25.12 12.67 -5.42
C THR A 192 -25.59 13.55 -6.59
N GLY A 193 -26.89 13.78 -6.74
CA GLY A 193 -27.47 14.54 -7.86
C GLY A 193 -27.20 16.05 -7.80
N THR A 194 -26.97 16.62 -6.62
CA THR A 194 -26.67 18.04 -6.43
C THR A 194 -25.69 18.23 -5.28
N ILE A 195 -24.72 19.14 -5.45
CA ILE A 195 -23.84 19.48 -4.34
C ILE A 195 -24.63 20.21 -3.26
N GLN A 196 -24.35 19.91 -2.00
CA GLN A 196 -25.01 20.59 -0.90
C GLN A 196 -24.62 22.07 -0.88
N LYS A 197 -25.60 22.97 -0.78
CA LYS A 197 -25.39 24.43 -0.81
C LYS A 197 -24.32 24.90 0.19
N ALA A 198 -24.18 24.21 1.30
CA ALA A 198 -23.16 24.52 2.30
C ALA A 198 -21.72 24.44 1.76
N TRP A 199 -21.48 23.65 0.70
CA TRP A 199 -20.18 23.54 0.05
C TRP A 199 -19.91 24.67 -0.96
N GLU A 200 -20.94 25.22 -1.60
CA GLU A 200 -20.79 26.20 -2.69
C GLU A 200 -19.95 27.41 -2.24
N ASP A 201 -20.31 28.06 -1.13
CA ASP A 201 -19.62 29.24 -0.62
C ASP A 201 -18.12 28.99 -0.33
N ILE A 202 -17.77 27.76 0.03
CA ILE A 202 -16.42 27.37 0.39
C ILE A 202 -15.60 27.05 -0.85
N LEU A 203 -16.20 26.30 -1.77
CA LEU A 203 -15.58 25.95 -3.04
C LEU A 203 -15.37 27.21 -3.89
N ASP A 204 -16.35 28.13 -3.96
CA ASP A 204 -16.23 29.42 -4.64
C ASP A 204 -15.01 30.18 -4.14
N ARG A 205 -14.84 30.24 -2.83
CA ARG A 205 -13.73 30.94 -2.20
C ARG A 205 -12.37 30.33 -2.56
N PHE A 206 -12.24 28.98 -2.50
CA PHE A 206 -10.99 28.36 -2.83
C PHE A 206 -10.70 28.39 -4.32
N LEU A 207 -11.69 28.15 -5.18
CA LEU A 207 -11.51 28.09 -6.63
C LEU A 207 -11.31 29.50 -7.26
N SER A 208 -11.74 30.57 -6.59
CA SER A 208 -11.40 31.92 -7.00
C SER A 208 -9.96 32.32 -6.67
N ASP A 209 -9.38 31.75 -5.60
CA ASP A 209 -8.05 32.13 -5.11
C ASP A 209 -6.96 31.14 -5.57
N TYR A 210 -7.28 29.87 -5.78
CA TYR A 210 -6.34 28.78 -6.05
C TYR A 210 -6.49 28.25 -7.47
N PHE A 211 -5.35 27.91 -8.10
CA PHE A 211 -5.33 27.08 -9.30
C PHE A 211 -5.65 25.63 -8.93
N LEU A 212 -6.51 24.96 -9.70
CA LEU A 212 -6.97 23.63 -9.40
C LEU A 212 -6.18 22.57 -10.20
N ILE A 213 -5.54 21.64 -9.51
CA ILE A 213 -4.95 20.44 -10.12
C ILE A 213 -5.88 19.26 -9.86
N VAL A 214 -6.36 18.62 -10.94
CA VAL A 214 -7.28 17.48 -10.87
C VAL A 214 -6.50 16.17 -11.07
N LEU A 215 -6.59 15.26 -10.13
CA LEU A 215 -5.82 14.00 -10.11
C LEU A 215 -6.72 12.81 -9.77
N GLY A 216 -6.66 11.76 -10.59
CA GLY A 216 -7.41 10.53 -10.36
C GLY A 216 -8.93 10.69 -10.37
N TYR A 217 -9.44 11.80 -10.93
CA TYR A 217 -10.86 12.11 -10.98
C TYR A 217 -11.38 12.04 -12.43
N GLY A 218 -12.42 11.21 -12.64
CA GLY A 218 -12.96 10.95 -13.99
C GLY A 218 -13.98 11.99 -14.47
N GLY A 219 -14.47 12.88 -13.58
CA GLY A 219 -15.49 13.86 -13.92
C GLY A 219 -16.88 13.26 -14.21
N ASN A 220 -17.19 12.08 -13.65
CA ASN A 220 -18.48 11.40 -13.84
C ASN A 220 -19.55 11.84 -12.82
N ASP A 221 -19.14 12.52 -11.78
CA ASP A 221 -19.97 13.01 -10.70
C ASP A 221 -20.82 14.19 -11.18
N GLU A 222 -22.13 14.00 -11.19
CA GLU A 222 -23.08 15.01 -11.67
C GLU A 222 -23.06 16.25 -10.82
N SER A 223 -23.11 16.11 -9.50
CA SER A 223 -23.25 17.22 -8.58
C SER A 223 -22.07 18.20 -8.61
N LEU A 224 -20.84 17.66 -8.61
CA LEU A 224 -19.65 18.48 -8.64
C LEU A 224 -19.43 19.10 -10.04
N MET A 225 -19.76 18.39 -11.11
CA MET A 225 -19.66 18.90 -12.48
C MET A 225 -20.70 20.00 -12.75
N ASP A 226 -21.93 19.85 -12.30
CA ASP A 226 -22.97 20.88 -12.41
C ASP A 226 -22.61 22.13 -11.61
N TYR A 227 -22.04 21.95 -10.41
CA TYR A 227 -21.49 23.06 -9.65
C TYR A 227 -20.40 23.81 -10.44
N PHE A 228 -19.42 23.10 -11.01
CA PHE A 228 -18.36 23.71 -11.84
C PHE A 228 -18.94 24.46 -13.06
N THR A 229 -20.00 23.94 -13.67
CA THR A 229 -20.69 24.60 -14.80
C THR A 229 -21.34 25.94 -14.37
N SER A 230 -21.83 26.02 -13.14
CA SER A 230 -22.45 27.23 -12.58
C SER A 230 -21.42 28.25 -12.09
N LEU A 231 -20.16 27.88 -11.96
CA LEU A 231 -19.11 28.70 -11.34
C LEU A 231 -18.61 29.79 -12.30
N ASN A 232 -18.90 31.06 -11.99
CA ASN A 232 -18.57 32.18 -12.86
C ASN A 232 -17.16 32.76 -12.65
N ASN A 233 -16.53 32.51 -11.50
CA ASN A 233 -15.23 33.09 -11.15
C ASN A 233 -14.30 32.01 -10.56
N ARG A 234 -13.43 31.48 -11.37
CA ARG A 234 -12.42 30.50 -10.97
C ARG A 234 -11.08 30.77 -11.61
N LYS A 235 -10.01 30.26 -11.00
CA LYS A 235 -8.69 30.16 -11.63
C LYS A 235 -8.69 28.99 -12.64
N GLN A 236 -7.59 28.86 -13.36
CA GLN A 236 -7.39 27.78 -14.34
C GLN A 236 -7.42 26.41 -13.68
N ILE A 237 -7.92 25.45 -14.43
CA ILE A 237 -7.90 24.02 -14.11
C ILE A 237 -6.75 23.35 -14.88
N TYR A 238 -5.97 22.56 -14.16
CA TYR A 238 -4.94 21.67 -14.67
C TYR A 238 -5.46 20.24 -14.53
N TRP A 239 -6.06 19.70 -15.60
CA TRP A 239 -6.67 18.37 -15.54
C TRP A 239 -5.70 17.31 -15.96
N CYS A 240 -5.28 16.47 -15.01
CA CYS A 240 -4.37 15.36 -15.24
C CYS A 240 -5.15 14.15 -15.77
N VAL A 241 -4.89 13.78 -17.02
CA VAL A 241 -5.52 12.66 -17.72
C VAL A 241 -4.61 11.43 -17.60
N TYR A 242 -5.16 10.32 -17.12
CA TYR A 242 -4.43 9.05 -17.08
C TYR A 242 -4.16 8.54 -18.49
N ASN A 243 -2.89 8.47 -18.87
CA ASN A 243 -2.45 8.09 -20.20
C ASN A 243 -1.12 7.33 -20.15
N PRO A 244 -1.14 6.07 -19.62
CA PRO A 244 0.09 5.31 -19.42
C PRO A 244 0.71 4.90 -20.75
N GLY A 245 2.03 5.04 -20.85
CA GLY A 245 2.81 4.54 -21.97
C GLY A 245 2.85 5.43 -23.20
N GLU A 246 2.08 6.50 -23.28
CA GLU A 246 2.08 7.42 -24.44
C GLU A 246 2.67 8.77 -24.07
N GLU A 247 3.61 9.24 -24.89
CA GLU A 247 4.20 10.58 -24.79
C GLU A 247 3.65 11.47 -25.91
N PRO A 248 3.60 12.79 -25.66
CA PRO A 248 3.33 13.72 -26.74
C PRO A 248 4.36 13.53 -27.86
N PRO A 249 3.95 13.57 -29.13
CA PRO A 249 4.79 13.22 -30.29
C PRO A 249 6.03 14.11 -30.48
N ASN A 250 6.07 15.30 -29.88
CA ASN A 250 7.23 16.21 -29.87
C ASN A 250 7.22 17.16 -28.65
N GLN A 251 8.37 17.79 -28.33
CA GLN A 251 8.48 18.79 -27.26
C GLN A 251 7.64 20.07 -27.50
N ASP A 252 7.22 20.34 -28.73
CA ASP A 252 6.33 21.46 -29.12
C ASP A 252 4.85 21.08 -29.15
N SER A 253 4.46 20.01 -28.45
CA SER A 253 3.11 19.43 -28.46
C SER A 253 2.01 20.33 -27.85
N GLU A 254 2.34 21.48 -27.30
CA GLU A 254 1.36 22.47 -26.84
C GLU A 254 0.38 22.89 -27.94
N ASN A 255 0.77 22.78 -29.21
CA ASN A 255 -0.02 23.13 -30.40
C ASN A 255 -0.45 21.93 -31.25
N ASP A 256 -0.12 20.69 -30.86
CA ASP A 256 -0.55 19.50 -31.59
C ASP A 256 -2.02 19.21 -31.35
N LEU A 257 -2.86 19.55 -32.33
CA LEU A 257 -4.31 19.38 -32.27
C LEU A 257 -4.70 17.91 -32.07
N SER A 258 -3.97 16.97 -32.70
CA SER A 258 -4.28 15.54 -32.62
C SER A 258 -4.04 15.00 -31.19
N TRP A 259 -2.98 15.49 -30.52
CA TRP A 259 -2.72 15.16 -29.13
C TRP A 259 -3.74 15.76 -28.17
N ARG A 260 -4.17 16.99 -28.39
CA ARG A 260 -5.23 17.64 -27.63
C ARG A 260 -6.56 16.89 -27.77
N GLU A 261 -6.93 16.51 -29.00
CA GLU A 261 -8.12 15.70 -29.28
C GLU A 261 -8.04 14.32 -28.63
N HIS A 262 -6.88 13.67 -28.64
CA HIS A 262 -6.66 12.39 -27.98
C HIS A 262 -6.92 12.48 -26.47
N LEU A 263 -6.31 13.43 -25.76
CA LEU A 263 -6.53 13.61 -24.32
C LEU A 263 -7.98 14.04 -24.02
N TRP A 264 -8.53 14.92 -24.85
CA TRP A 264 -9.93 15.36 -24.75
C TRP A 264 -10.89 14.19 -24.87
N GLY A 265 -10.61 13.27 -25.79
CA GLY A 265 -11.40 12.05 -25.99
C GLY A 265 -11.48 11.14 -24.77
N LYS A 266 -10.49 11.20 -23.87
CA LYS A 266 -10.46 10.39 -22.64
C LYS A 266 -11.27 10.96 -21.49
N LEU A 267 -11.73 12.21 -21.58
CA LEU A 267 -12.56 12.84 -20.57
C LEU A 267 -14.03 12.44 -20.71
N SER A 268 -14.75 12.42 -19.59
CA SER A 268 -16.21 12.29 -19.60
C SER A 268 -16.86 13.49 -20.31
N SER A 269 -18.08 13.32 -20.79
CA SER A 269 -18.86 14.41 -21.39
C SER A 269 -19.03 15.59 -20.41
N LYS A 270 -19.27 15.29 -19.14
CA LYS A 270 -19.44 16.30 -18.08
C LYS A 270 -18.15 17.08 -17.83
N ALA A 271 -17.00 16.40 -17.75
CA ALA A 271 -15.69 17.06 -17.59
C ALA A 271 -15.37 17.98 -18.78
N ARG A 272 -15.75 17.60 -20.01
CA ARG A 272 -15.56 18.46 -21.19
C ARG A 272 -16.37 19.75 -21.10
N ASN A 273 -17.57 19.70 -20.54
CA ASN A 273 -18.47 20.87 -20.45
C ASN A 273 -17.97 21.98 -19.52
N ILE A 274 -17.11 21.64 -18.56
CA ILE A 274 -16.59 22.63 -17.57
C ILE A 274 -15.25 23.23 -17.97
N LEU A 275 -14.53 22.60 -18.90
CA LEU A 275 -13.19 23.05 -19.32
C LEU A 275 -13.30 24.11 -20.41
N SER A 276 -12.47 25.13 -20.30
CA SER A 276 -12.36 26.26 -21.23
C SER A 276 -11.03 26.25 -21.98
N PRO A 277 -10.87 27.02 -23.06
CA PRO A 277 -9.60 27.16 -23.77
C PRO A 277 -8.43 27.67 -22.91
N ASN A 278 -8.73 28.26 -21.75
CA ASN A 278 -7.72 28.75 -20.81
C ASN A 278 -7.24 27.69 -19.83
N ASP A 279 -7.91 26.54 -19.77
CA ASP A 279 -7.52 25.40 -18.93
C ASP A 279 -6.49 24.52 -19.64
N PHE A 280 -5.93 23.57 -18.89
CA PHE A 280 -4.87 22.72 -19.38
C PHE A 280 -5.18 21.23 -19.20
N LEU A 281 -4.84 20.41 -20.21
CA LEU A 281 -4.82 18.97 -20.13
C LEU A 281 -3.37 18.47 -20.00
N ILE A 282 -3.16 17.55 -19.08
CA ILE A 282 -1.84 17.01 -18.77
C ILE A 282 -1.90 15.48 -18.80
N ALA A 283 -1.13 14.84 -19.67
CA ALA A 283 -0.98 13.39 -19.64
C ALA A 283 -0.11 12.97 -18.46
N ILE A 284 -0.60 12.03 -17.64
CA ILE A 284 0.15 11.45 -16.52
C ILE A 284 0.08 9.92 -16.56
N ASN A 285 1.13 9.28 -16.03
CA ASN A 285 1.21 7.81 -15.90
C ASN A 285 0.54 7.27 -14.63
N GLY A 286 -0.25 8.06 -13.96
CA GLY A 286 -0.92 7.75 -12.72
C GLY A 286 -0.52 8.69 -11.59
N PHE A 287 -1.27 8.61 -10.50
CA PHE A 287 -1.14 9.51 -9.36
C PHE A 287 0.24 9.40 -8.69
N ASP A 288 0.67 8.19 -8.34
CA ASP A 288 1.94 7.99 -7.62
C ASP A 288 3.16 8.43 -8.44
N ILE A 289 3.15 8.18 -9.76
CA ILE A 289 4.25 8.56 -10.65
C ILE A 289 4.33 10.08 -10.77
N PHE A 290 3.19 10.76 -10.96
CA PHE A 290 3.15 12.21 -11.01
C PHE A 290 3.60 12.85 -9.70
N MET A 291 3.17 12.30 -8.55
CA MET A 291 3.63 12.76 -7.25
C MET A 291 5.13 12.52 -7.03
N TYR A 292 5.67 11.42 -7.55
CA TYR A 292 7.12 11.19 -7.50
C TYR A 292 7.91 12.21 -8.33
N ASP A 293 7.39 12.64 -9.48
CA ASP A 293 8.00 13.75 -10.26
C ASP A 293 8.01 15.04 -9.43
N CYS A 294 6.94 15.31 -8.68
CA CYS A 294 6.88 16.45 -7.74
C CYS A 294 7.93 16.31 -6.62
N TYR A 295 8.05 15.11 -6.02
CA TYR A 295 9.07 14.80 -5.00
C TYR A 295 10.48 15.12 -5.49
N ALA A 296 10.84 14.62 -6.67
CA ALA A 296 12.16 14.83 -7.26
C ALA A 296 12.43 16.32 -7.55
N ALA A 297 11.46 17.02 -8.11
CA ALA A 297 11.58 18.43 -8.44
C ALA A 297 11.67 19.36 -7.22
N LEU A 298 10.91 19.05 -6.15
CA LEU A 298 10.93 19.80 -4.88
C LEU A 298 12.18 19.49 -4.05
N GLY A 299 12.96 18.48 -4.44
CA GLY A 299 14.20 18.10 -3.76
C GLY A 299 13.96 17.49 -2.37
N TYR A 300 12.83 16.82 -2.19
CA TYR A 300 12.52 16.16 -0.93
C TYR A 300 13.49 15.02 -0.65
N LYS A 301 13.80 14.87 0.62
CA LYS A 301 14.60 13.78 1.17
C LYS A 301 13.87 13.21 2.37
N PHE A 302 13.02 12.22 2.13
CA PHE A 302 12.20 11.63 3.21
C PHE A 302 13.02 10.90 4.26
N LEU A 303 14.28 10.61 3.99
CA LEU A 303 15.19 9.92 4.90
C LEU A 303 15.92 10.87 5.86
N ASP A 304 15.89 12.19 5.62
CA ASP A 304 16.54 13.16 6.50
C ASP A 304 15.72 13.27 7.81
N GLY A 305 16.22 12.66 8.89
CA GLY A 305 15.59 12.68 10.22
C GLY A 305 14.98 11.35 10.70
N ILE A 306 15.17 10.26 9.95
CA ILE A 306 14.71 8.92 10.34
C ILE A 306 15.57 8.27 11.44
N GLU A 307 16.76 8.80 11.70
CA GLU A 307 17.69 8.29 12.71
C GLU A 307 17.12 8.23 14.14
N GLU A 308 15.98 8.88 14.41
CA GLU A 308 15.35 8.90 15.74
C GLU A 308 14.17 7.92 15.91
N ILE A 309 13.74 7.19 14.88
CA ILE A 309 12.52 6.35 14.95
C ILE A 309 12.89 4.88 15.19
N LYS A 310 12.78 4.46 16.45
CA LYS A 310 12.92 3.04 16.89
C LYS A 310 11.76 2.11 16.50
N ARG A 311 11.03 2.35 15.40
CA ARG A 311 9.91 1.52 14.92
C ARG A 311 10.12 1.20 13.44
N PRO A 312 9.51 0.10 12.91
CA PRO A 312 9.48 -0.15 11.47
C PRO A 312 9.11 1.14 10.74
N ASN A 313 9.90 1.51 9.73
CA ASN A 313 9.71 2.80 9.07
C ASN A 313 8.59 2.66 8.03
N PRO A 314 7.40 3.25 8.24
CA PRO A 314 6.30 3.14 7.30
C PRO A 314 6.62 3.71 5.91
N ILE A 315 7.58 4.65 5.82
CA ILE A 315 8.06 5.19 4.54
C ILE A 315 8.77 4.10 3.74
N HIS A 316 9.57 3.28 4.40
CA HIS A 316 10.31 2.21 3.76
C HIS A 316 9.36 1.14 3.17
N GLU A 317 8.39 0.67 3.95
CA GLU A 317 7.39 -0.29 3.49
C GLU A 317 6.61 0.25 2.29
N LEU A 318 6.32 1.55 2.30
CA LEU A 318 5.64 2.23 1.21
C LEU A 318 6.51 2.33 -0.06
N LEU A 319 7.81 2.65 0.08
CA LEU A 319 8.78 2.65 -1.02
C LEU A 319 8.93 1.26 -1.65
N GLU A 320 9.03 0.24 -0.82
CA GLU A 320 9.06 -1.17 -1.25
C GLU A 320 7.80 -1.56 -2.03
N ALA A 321 6.62 -1.25 -1.48
CA ALA A 321 5.35 -1.53 -2.14
C ALA A 321 5.22 -0.80 -3.48
N THR A 322 5.69 0.45 -3.55
CA THR A 322 5.71 1.24 -4.79
C THR A 322 6.69 0.67 -5.79
N TYR A 323 7.89 0.30 -5.37
CA TYR A 323 8.89 -0.34 -6.23
C TYR A 323 8.34 -1.62 -6.87
N ARG A 324 7.74 -2.53 -6.07
CA ARG A 324 7.13 -3.77 -6.57
C ARG A 324 6.01 -3.51 -7.57
N ARG A 325 5.20 -2.48 -7.36
CA ARG A 325 4.14 -2.08 -8.32
C ARG A 325 4.73 -1.56 -9.63
N LEU A 326 5.77 -0.72 -9.55
CA LEU A 326 6.47 -0.21 -10.73
C LEU A 326 7.17 -1.31 -11.53
N GLU A 327 7.65 -2.38 -10.88
CA GLU A 327 8.20 -3.56 -11.57
C GLU A 327 7.17 -4.27 -12.47
N ASN A 328 5.90 -4.26 -12.06
CA ASN A 328 4.81 -4.88 -12.82
C ASN A 328 4.29 -3.99 -13.97
N ILE A 329 4.69 -2.72 -14.03
CA ILE A 329 4.32 -1.83 -15.14
C ILE A 329 5.25 -2.12 -16.32
N ASN A 330 4.69 -2.75 -17.34
CA ASN A 330 5.42 -3.05 -18.58
C ASN A 330 5.52 -1.79 -19.45
N THR A 331 6.47 -0.91 -19.14
CA THR A 331 6.71 0.32 -19.89
C THR A 331 8.16 0.39 -20.36
N GLN A 332 8.34 0.78 -21.62
CA GLN A 332 9.66 1.03 -22.22
C GLN A 332 10.19 2.44 -21.89
N ARG A 333 9.55 3.18 -20.99
CA ARG A 333 9.91 4.56 -20.69
C ARG A 333 11.16 4.65 -19.83
N LYS A 334 12.09 5.51 -20.26
CA LYS A 334 13.32 5.83 -19.55
C LYS A 334 13.05 6.40 -18.15
N GLU A 335 12.03 7.24 -18.01
CA GLU A 335 11.62 7.84 -16.73
C GLU A 335 11.22 6.80 -15.68
N ILE A 336 10.43 5.81 -16.07
CA ILE A 336 10.02 4.75 -15.12
C ILE A 336 11.22 3.91 -14.70
N SER A 337 12.17 3.68 -15.62
CA SER A 337 13.41 2.99 -15.28
C SER A 337 14.28 3.81 -14.32
N GLU A 338 14.29 5.13 -14.46
CA GLU A 338 14.99 6.05 -13.55
C GLU A 338 14.30 6.10 -12.17
N ILE A 339 12.96 6.15 -12.12
CA ILE A 339 12.18 6.07 -10.88
C ILE A 339 12.45 4.75 -10.16
N LYS A 340 12.36 3.62 -10.86
CA LYS A 340 12.67 2.30 -10.29
C LYS A 340 14.09 2.25 -9.72
N ARG A 341 15.07 2.81 -10.43
CA ARG A 341 16.47 2.85 -9.99
C ARG A 341 16.65 3.76 -8.76
N SER A 342 15.97 4.89 -8.71
CA SER A 342 16.01 5.80 -7.56
C SER A 342 15.36 5.17 -6.34
N LEU A 343 14.17 4.58 -6.48
CA LEU A 343 13.48 3.88 -5.41
C LEU A 343 14.30 2.69 -4.88
N SER A 344 14.91 1.91 -5.78
CA SER A 344 15.81 0.81 -5.40
C SER A 344 17.05 1.27 -4.62
N ARG A 345 17.62 2.43 -4.98
CA ARG A 345 18.75 3.03 -4.25
C ARG A 345 18.31 3.56 -2.88
N GLU A 346 17.14 4.21 -2.83
CA GLU A 346 16.61 4.75 -1.58
C GLU A 346 16.18 3.65 -0.63
N THR A 347 15.56 2.57 -1.13
CA THR A 347 15.26 1.40 -0.30
C THR A 347 16.53 0.76 0.25
N SER A 348 17.54 0.54 -0.59
CA SER A 348 18.82 -0.01 -0.12
C SER A 348 19.54 0.90 0.86
N ALA A 349 19.59 2.22 0.57
CA ALA A 349 20.17 3.21 1.49
C ALA A 349 19.37 3.33 2.79
N SER A 350 18.04 3.18 2.71
CA SER A 350 17.14 3.21 3.86
C SER A 350 17.38 2.03 4.80
N TYR A 351 17.58 0.83 4.26
CA TYR A 351 17.95 -0.32 5.08
C TYR A 351 19.28 -0.10 5.80
N HIS A 352 20.29 0.42 5.12
CA HIS A 352 21.58 0.72 5.75
C HIS A 352 21.49 1.82 6.81
N ASN A 353 20.59 2.79 6.68
CA ASN A 353 20.42 3.90 7.61
C ASN A 353 19.39 3.62 8.72
N VAL A 354 18.38 2.78 8.46
CA VAL A 354 17.31 2.43 9.42
C VAL A 354 17.68 1.18 10.22
N LEU A 355 18.33 0.21 9.60
CA LEU A 355 18.96 -0.90 10.29
C LEU A 355 20.35 -0.47 10.75
N SER A 356 20.38 0.54 11.65
CA SER A 356 21.64 0.85 12.35
C SER A 356 21.99 -0.36 13.19
N GLY A 357 23.16 -0.89 13.02
CA GLY A 357 23.63 -2.02 13.79
C GLY A 357 23.66 -3.33 13.00
N SER A 358 23.54 -4.42 13.72
CA SER A 358 23.60 -5.81 13.22
C SER A 358 22.48 -6.17 12.24
N LEU A 359 21.30 -5.55 12.37
CA LEU A 359 20.15 -5.79 11.51
C LEU A 359 20.40 -5.46 10.03
N SER A 360 21.29 -4.50 9.72
CA SER A 360 21.66 -4.23 8.32
C SER A 360 22.36 -5.42 7.67
N TYR A 361 23.25 -6.07 8.42
CA TYR A 361 23.96 -7.25 7.94
C TYR A 361 23.05 -8.47 7.77
N LEU A 362 22.08 -8.65 8.68
CA LEU A 362 21.04 -9.69 8.55
C LEU A 362 20.21 -9.49 7.27
N PHE A 363 19.80 -8.26 7.02
CA PHE A 363 19.04 -7.93 5.84
C PHE A 363 19.85 -8.17 4.56
N ASP A 364 21.07 -7.65 4.48
CA ASP A 364 21.96 -7.81 3.32
C ASP A 364 22.26 -9.29 3.05
N ALA A 365 22.53 -10.05 4.10
CA ALA A 365 22.74 -11.49 3.99
C ALA A 365 21.49 -12.22 3.47
N ASN A 366 20.28 -11.83 3.90
CA ASN A 366 19.04 -12.45 3.44
C ASN A 366 18.71 -12.13 1.98
N GLN A 367 19.14 -10.98 1.44
CA GLN A 367 18.97 -10.62 0.04
C GLN A 367 20.06 -11.19 -0.88
N GLU A 368 21.23 -11.55 -0.34
CA GLU A 368 22.34 -12.05 -1.15
C GLU A 368 22.11 -13.52 -1.55
N THR A 369 22.21 -13.80 -2.84
CA THR A 369 22.06 -15.14 -3.41
C THR A 369 23.39 -15.87 -3.61
N ASP A 370 24.49 -15.11 -3.71
CA ASP A 370 25.84 -15.68 -3.78
C ASP A 370 26.29 -16.13 -2.40
N ILE A 371 26.55 -17.42 -2.26
CA ILE A 371 26.86 -18.06 -0.98
C ILE A 371 28.13 -17.49 -0.33
N ASP A 372 29.16 -17.17 -1.12
CA ASP A 372 30.42 -16.65 -0.58
C ASP A 372 30.31 -15.19 -0.16
N LYS A 373 29.54 -14.39 -0.90
CA LYS A 373 29.23 -13.02 -0.51
C LYS A 373 28.35 -12.97 0.74
N LYS A 374 27.35 -13.86 0.83
CA LYS A 374 26.51 -14.01 2.02
C LYS A 374 27.32 -14.35 3.26
N ASP A 375 28.23 -15.29 3.15
CA ASP A 375 29.19 -15.65 4.22
C ASP A 375 30.02 -14.43 4.66
N LYS A 376 30.55 -13.67 3.69
CA LYS A 376 31.32 -12.48 3.95
C LYS A 376 30.51 -11.41 4.71
N ILE A 377 29.27 -11.19 4.31
CA ILE A 377 28.36 -10.23 4.97
C ILE A 377 28.15 -10.62 6.44
N TYR A 378 27.85 -11.89 6.71
CA TYR A 378 27.70 -12.36 8.09
C TYR A 378 28.96 -12.15 8.91
N ARG A 379 30.15 -12.50 8.38
CA ARG A 379 31.43 -12.33 9.08
C ARG A 379 31.77 -10.87 9.37
N GLU A 380 31.52 -9.98 8.42
CA GLU A 380 31.70 -8.54 8.60
C GLU A 380 30.76 -7.99 9.68
N GLY A 381 29.49 -8.41 9.68
CA GLY A 381 28.51 -8.05 10.68
C GLY A 381 28.91 -8.52 12.07
N ILE A 382 29.32 -9.79 12.20
CA ILE A 382 29.77 -10.37 13.48
C ILE A 382 31.06 -9.71 13.99
N ALA A 383 31.97 -9.34 13.09
CA ALA A 383 33.18 -8.62 13.50
C ALA A 383 32.85 -7.25 14.13
N LYS A 384 31.81 -6.59 13.65
CA LYS A 384 31.34 -5.29 14.13
C LYS A 384 30.41 -5.41 15.34
N TYR A 385 29.58 -6.45 15.38
CA TYR A 385 28.59 -6.71 16.43
C TYR A 385 28.73 -8.11 17.02
N PRO A 386 29.81 -8.40 17.76
CA PRO A 386 30.18 -9.76 18.17
C PRO A 386 29.25 -10.39 19.21
N GLN A 387 28.38 -9.61 19.83
CA GLN A 387 27.43 -10.03 20.87
C GLN A 387 25.96 -9.92 20.42
N ASP A 388 25.69 -9.79 19.12
CA ASP A 388 24.32 -9.76 18.63
C ASP A 388 23.77 -11.17 18.43
N ALA A 389 22.82 -11.57 19.29
CA ALA A 389 22.28 -12.92 19.31
C ALA A 389 21.54 -13.29 18.01
N ASN A 390 20.85 -12.34 17.36
CA ASN A 390 20.16 -12.59 16.08
C ASN A 390 21.17 -12.88 14.98
N LEU A 391 22.19 -12.04 14.85
CA LEU A 391 23.20 -12.19 13.80
C LEU A 391 24.02 -13.48 13.97
N LEU A 392 24.34 -13.83 15.20
CA LEU A 392 25.05 -15.09 15.52
C LEU A 392 24.17 -16.32 15.21
N GLY A 393 22.88 -16.28 15.56
CA GLY A 393 21.93 -17.35 15.33
C GLY A 393 21.64 -17.57 13.83
N ASP A 394 21.40 -16.49 13.08
CA ASP A 394 21.14 -16.58 11.64
C ASP A 394 22.40 -17.04 10.88
N TYR A 395 23.60 -16.64 11.31
CA TYR A 395 24.82 -17.18 10.72
C TYR A 395 25.01 -18.66 11.04
N ALA A 396 24.62 -19.12 12.24
CA ALA A 396 24.62 -20.52 12.57
C ALA A 396 23.67 -21.34 11.68
N ASN A 397 22.45 -20.83 11.43
CA ASN A 397 21.50 -21.42 10.48
C ASN A 397 22.13 -21.52 9.07
N PHE A 398 22.73 -20.43 8.57
CA PHE A 398 23.40 -20.41 7.27
C PHE A 398 24.54 -21.44 7.18
N LEU A 399 25.35 -21.57 8.22
CA LEU A 399 26.42 -22.56 8.27
C LEU A 399 25.89 -24.00 8.28
N CYS A 400 24.79 -24.24 8.99
CA CYS A 400 24.11 -25.52 9.04
C CYS A 400 23.48 -25.89 7.69
N ASP A 401 22.59 -25.03 7.18
CA ASP A 401 21.67 -25.40 6.10
C ASP A 401 22.30 -25.24 4.70
N ILE A 402 23.22 -24.29 4.56
CA ILE A 402 23.79 -23.92 3.25
C ILE A 402 25.24 -24.38 3.10
N ARG A 403 26.07 -24.18 4.15
CA ARG A 403 27.48 -24.56 4.13
C ARG A 403 27.72 -25.99 4.58
N HIS A 404 26.79 -26.59 5.32
CA HIS A 404 26.90 -27.88 5.97
C HIS A 404 28.14 -28.01 6.89
N ASP A 405 28.55 -26.84 7.46
CA ASP A 405 29.63 -26.78 8.44
C ASP A 405 29.06 -26.85 9.86
N TYR A 406 28.71 -28.07 10.24
CA TYR A 406 28.01 -28.31 11.51
C TYR A 406 28.84 -27.97 12.75
N ASP A 407 30.17 -28.02 12.69
CA ASP A 407 31.01 -27.69 13.82
C ASP A 407 31.05 -26.18 14.08
N GLN A 408 31.18 -25.41 13.03
CA GLN A 408 31.07 -23.96 13.13
C GLN A 408 29.63 -23.53 13.49
N ALA A 409 28.60 -24.13 12.88
CA ALA A 409 27.21 -23.85 13.22
C ALA A 409 26.96 -24.01 14.73
N GLU A 410 27.38 -25.15 15.32
CA GLU A 410 27.21 -25.37 16.75
C GLU A 410 27.97 -24.33 17.61
N ALA A 411 29.17 -23.95 17.20
CA ALA A 411 29.93 -22.90 17.91
C ALA A 411 29.19 -21.54 17.89
N TYR A 412 28.57 -21.20 16.77
CA TYR A 412 27.82 -19.94 16.66
C TYR A 412 26.47 -19.99 17.39
N TYR A 413 25.75 -21.12 17.42
CA TYR A 413 24.57 -21.28 18.28
C TYR A 413 24.90 -21.09 19.76
N LYS A 414 26.01 -21.68 20.24
CA LYS A 414 26.46 -21.48 21.62
C LYS A 414 26.76 -20.01 21.91
N ARG A 415 27.47 -19.34 21.01
CA ARG A 415 27.74 -17.90 21.14
C ARG A 415 26.49 -17.06 21.12
N ALA A 416 25.47 -17.42 20.31
CA ALA A 416 24.20 -16.72 20.28
C ALA A 416 23.47 -16.82 21.64
N LEU A 417 23.49 -17.99 22.28
CA LEU A 417 22.91 -18.18 23.61
C LEU A 417 23.80 -17.64 24.75
N GLU A 418 25.11 -17.49 24.56
CA GLU A 418 25.97 -16.74 25.48
C GLU A 418 25.64 -15.24 25.44
N ALA A 419 25.29 -14.71 24.26
CA ALA A 419 24.91 -13.30 24.11
C ALA A 419 23.50 -13.01 24.63
N ASP A 420 22.55 -13.91 24.41
CA ASP A 420 21.18 -13.85 24.95
C ASP A 420 20.67 -15.26 25.30
N PRO A 421 20.76 -15.68 26.57
CA PRO A 421 20.38 -17.03 27.02
C PRO A 421 18.88 -17.32 26.89
N ASN A 422 18.02 -16.29 26.81
CA ASN A 422 16.58 -16.42 26.75
C ASN A 422 16.02 -16.11 25.35
N HIS A 423 16.86 -16.07 24.33
CA HIS A 423 16.40 -15.80 22.96
C HIS A 423 15.65 -17.01 22.39
N ALA A 424 14.31 -16.96 22.46
CA ALA A 424 13.45 -18.10 22.16
C ALA A 424 13.70 -18.73 20.77
N ASN A 425 13.87 -17.91 19.71
CA ASN A 425 14.18 -18.43 18.37
C ASN A 425 15.54 -19.15 18.32
N ASN A 426 16.58 -18.61 18.96
CA ASN A 426 17.90 -19.27 18.96
C ASN A 426 17.89 -20.57 19.76
N LEU A 427 17.13 -20.63 20.85
CA LEU A 427 16.89 -21.86 21.61
C LEU A 427 16.22 -22.92 20.72
N GLY A 428 15.16 -22.54 19.98
CA GLY A 428 14.45 -23.43 19.06
C GLY A 428 15.32 -23.91 17.91
N ASN A 429 16.05 -22.99 17.25
CA ASN A 429 16.95 -23.30 16.13
C ASN A 429 18.09 -24.23 16.55
N TYR A 430 18.69 -23.97 17.72
CA TYR A 430 19.75 -24.83 18.23
C TYR A 430 19.22 -26.22 18.64
N ALA A 431 18.02 -26.29 19.21
CA ALA A 431 17.36 -27.56 19.49
C ALA A 431 17.12 -28.37 18.19
N HIS A 432 16.61 -27.75 17.14
CA HIS A 432 16.42 -28.37 15.84
C HIS A 432 17.74 -28.90 15.24
N PHE A 433 18.81 -28.08 15.30
CA PHE A 433 20.15 -28.50 14.90
C PHE A 433 20.63 -29.74 15.67
N LEU A 434 20.43 -29.76 17.00
CA LEU A 434 20.84 -30.92 17.82
C LEU A 434 20.06 -32.19 17.46
N ILE A 435 18.76 -32.07 17.18
CA ILE A 435 17.93 -33.18 16.71
C ILE A 435 18.43 -33.69 15.37
N THR A 436 18.53 -32.82 14.38
CA THR A 436 18.69 -33.20 12.98
C THR A 436 20.14 -33.49 12.58
N CYS A 437 21.10 -32.74 13.14
CA CYS A 437 22.51 -32.80 12.73
C CYS A 437 23.40 -33.51 13.75
N ARG A 438 23.03 -33.55 15.03
CA ARG A 438 23.85 -34.18 16.09
C ARG A 438 23.20 -35.45 16.68
N GLY A 439 21.90 -35.61 16.57
CA GLY A 439 21.16 -36.72 17.20
C GLY A 439 21.14 -36.64 18.73
N ASP A 440 21.35 -35.42 19.30
CA ASP A 440 21.42 -35.19 20.75
C ASP A 440 20.06 -34.74 21.28
N LEU A 441 19.18 -35.71 21.46
CA LEU A 441 17.79 -35.47 21.87
C LEU A 441 17.70 -34.96 23.32
N GLU A 442 18.65 -35.31 24.20
CA GLU A 442 18.61 -34.88 25.61
C GLU A 442 18.86 -33.36 25.74
N ARG A 443 19.93 -32.86 25.10
CA ARG A 443 20.20 -31.41 25.09
C ARG A 443 19.14 -30.64 24.32
N ALA A 444 18.62 -31.22 23.25
CA ALA A 444 17.56 -30.60 22.46
C ALA A 444 16.26 -30.40 23.26
N ASP A 445 15.82 -31.42 24.04
CA ASP A 445 14.64 -31.29 24.90
C ASP A 445 14.82 -30.20 25.96
N SER A 446 16.01 -30.09 26.56
CA SER A 446 16.31 -29.01 27.50
C SER A 446 16.15 -27.63 26.87
N LEU A 447 16.64 -27.44 25.63
CA LEU A 447 16.51 -26.18 24.88
C LEU A 447 15.06 -25.90 24.47
N ILE A 448 14.30 -26.93 24.07
CA ILE A 448 12.88 -26.82 23.76
C ILE A 448 12.09 -26.33 24.98
N ARG A 449 12.35 -26.86 26.18
CA ARG A 449 11.71 -26.40 27.42
C ARG A 449 12.03 -24.93 27.69
N GLN A 450 13.30 -24.55 27.58
CA GLN A 450 13.72 -23.15 27.77
C GLN A 450 13.09 -22.23 26.70
N ALA A 451 12.97 -22.69 25.46
CA ALA A 451 12.32 -21.94 24.39
C ALA A 451 10.83 -21.70 24.69
N PHE A 452 10.11 -22.70 25.20
CA PHE A 452 8.72 -22.53 25.65
C PHE A 452 8.59 -21.54 26.81
N GLU A 453 9.50 -21.59 27.79
CA GLU A 453 9.54 -20.66 28.93
C GLU A 453 9.84 -19.21 28.48
N SER A 454 10.66 -19.06 27.44
CA SER A 454 11.09 -17.76 26.90
C SER A 454 10.12 -17.19 25.86
N ALA A 455 9.29 -18.02 25.25
CA ALA A 455 8.29 -17.59 24.29
C ALA A 455 7.07 -17.04 25.06
N ASP A 456 7.03 -15.72 25.27
CA ASP A 456 5.84 -15.05 25.79
C ASP A 456 4.61 -15.41 24.95
N ASN A 457 3.41 -15.42 25.55
CA ASN A 457 2.11 -15.63 24.89
C ASN A 457 1.77 -14.52 23.87
N ASN A 458 2.75 -14.06 23.12
CA ASN A 458 2.64 -13.05 22.10
C ASN A 458 2.25 -13.72 20.76
N GLU A 459 1.31 -13.12 20.04
CA GLU A 459 0.90 -13.61 18.71
C GLU A 459 2.07 -13.80 17.75
N GLY A 460 3.11 -12.99 17.84
CA GLY A 460 4.34 -13.11 17.06
C GLY A 460 5.15 -14.39 17.30
N MET A 461 4.94 -15.09 18.40
CA MET A 461 5.64 -16.33 18.74
C MET A 461 4.89 -17.61 18.32
N LYS A 462 3.66 -17.48 17.78
CA LYS A 462 2.88 -18.65 17.31
C LYS A 462 3.62 -19.55 16.32
N PRO A 463 4.39 -19.04 15.34
CA PRO A 463 5.19 -19.89 14.46
C PRO A 463 6.22 -20.73 15.21
N LEU A 464 7.00 -20.12 16.09
CA LEU A 464 7.98 -20.82 16.90
C LEU A 464 7.33 -21.87 17.82
N LEU A 465 6.24 -21.51 18.50
CA LEU A 465 5.53 -22.46 19.35
C LEU A 465 5.02 -23.68 18.55
N ALA A 466 4.54 -23.46 17.34
CA ALA A 466 4.10 -24.55 16.46
C ALA A 466 5.27 -25.44 16.00
N GLU A 467 6.45 -24.87 15.73
CA GLU A 467 7.67 -25.63 15.46
C GLU A 467 8.10 -26.47 16.67
N LEU A 468 8.13 -25.89 17.87
CA LEU A 468 8.52 -26.60 19.08
C LEU A 468 7.56 -27.76 19.39
N TRP A 469 6.25 -27.57 19.23
CA TRP A 469 5.27 -28.66 19.36
C TRP A 469 5.41 -29.71 18.26
N PHE A 470 5.78 -29.30 17.03
CA PHE A 470 6.09 -30.24 15.96
C PHE A 470 7.32 -31.09 16.31
N TYR A 471 8.40 -30.50 16.84
CA TYR A 471 9.57 -31.27 17.26
C TYR A 471 9.23 -32.27 18.37
N ARG A 472 8.39 -31.87 19.35
CA ARG A 472 7.88 -32.79 20.37
C ARG A 472 7.08 -33.93 19.79
N TYR A 473 6.21 -33.67 18.85
CA TYR A 473 5.41 -34.70 18.19
C TYR A 473 6.29 -35.65 17.38
N ALA A 474 7.20 -35.11 16.58
CA ALA A 474 8.02 -35.92 15.65
C ALA A 474 9.12 -36.73 16.34
N HIS A 475 9.72 -36.24 17.44
CA HIS A 475 10.94 -36.82 18.02
C HIS A 475 10.80 -37.29 19.47
N TYR A 476 9.74 -36.86 20.19
CA TYR A 476 9.48 -37.21 21.59
C TYR A 476 8.05 -37.71 21.79
N TYR A 477 7.57 -38.47 20.83
CA TYR A 477 6.18 -38.92 20.75
C TYR A 477 5.74 -39.74 21.97
N GLU A 478 6.56 -40.61 22.51
CA GLU A 478 6.23 -41.44 23.67
C GLU A 478 5.91 -40.60 24.92
N GLU A 479 6.55 -39.45 25.10
CA GLU A 479 6.36 -38.58 26.25
C GLU A 479 5.31 -37.49 25.98
N TRP A 480 5.29 -36.91 24.77
CA TRP A 480 4.57 -35.69 24.46
C TRP A 480 3.51 -35.84 23.35
N GLY A 481 3.40 -36.99 22.72
CA GLY A 481 2.62 -37.14 21.48
C GLY A 481 1.20 -36.61 21.55
N ALA A 482 0.43 -36.97 22.57
CA ALA A 482 -0.96 -36.55 22.69
C ALA A 482 -1.12 -35.04 22.99
N GLU A 483 -0.25 -34.47 23.82
CA GLU A 483 -0.25 -33.04 24.13
C GLU A 483 0.22 -32.24 22.92
N ALA A 484 1.29 -32.68 22.27
CA ALA A 484 1.85 -32.04 21.09
C ALA A 484 0.85 -32.03 19.93
N GLU A 485 0.13 -33.13 19.70
CA GLU A 485 -0.91 -33.19 18.67
C GLU A 485 -2.02 -32.16 18.91
N LYS A 486 -2.48 -32.08 20.17
CA LYS A 486 -3.55 -31.14 20.58
C LYS A 486 -3.11 -29.68 20.38
N GLU A 487 -1.96 -29.29 20.95
CA GLU A 487 -1.48 -27.92 20.94
C GLU A 487 -1.03 -27.47 19.53
N LEU A 488 -0.37 -28.36 18.76
CA LEU A 488 0.01 -28.08 17.37
C LEU A 488 -1.23 -27.90 16.48
N THR A 489 -2.26 -28.75 16.63
CA THR A 489 -3.51 -28.61 15.89
C THR A 489 -4.19 -27.27 16.21
N ALA A 490 -4.27 -26.90 17.48
CA ALA A 490 -4.85 -25.62 17.89
C ALA A 490 -4.08 -24.40 17.30
N LEU A 491 -2.75 -24.47 17.27
CA LEU A 491 -1.92 -23.41 16.67
C LEU A 491 -2.09 -23.31 15.15
N LEU A 492 -2.17 -24.46 14.47
CA LEU A 492 -2.40 -24.52 13.03
C LEU A 492 -3.80 -24.00 12.65
N ASP A 493 -4.83 -24.35 13.42
CA ASP A 493 -6.20 -23.84 13.26
C ASP A 493 -6.28 -22.32 13.52
N ALA A 494 -5.44 -21.81 14.41
CA ALA A 494 -5.27 -20.38 14.65
C ALA A 494 -4.38 -19.68 13.58
N GLY A 495 -3.98 -20.39 12.51
CA GLY A 495 -3.23 -19.85 11.38
C GLY A 495 -1.71 -19.79 11.56
N ALA A 496 -1.15 -20.44 12.59
CA ALA A 496 0.31 -20.49 12.75
C ALA A 496 0.99 -21.17 11.54
N LYS A 497 2.01 -20.52 11.00
CA LYS A 497 2.79 -21.02 9.85
C LYS A 497 4.27 -20.66 10.04
N SER A 498 5.13 -21.58 9.64
CA SER A 498 6.59 -21.40 9.56
C SER A 498 7.04 -21.49 8.10
N ILE A 499 6.64 -20.50 7.31
CA ILE A 499 6.85 -20.51 5.86
C ILE A 499 8.35 -20.34 5.56
N GLY A 500 8.88 -21.26 4.77
CA GLY A 500 10.30 -21.25 4.36
C GLY A 500 11.21 -22.12 5.24
N TRP A 501 10.71 -22.68 6.33
CA TRP A 501 11.43 -23.65 7.14
C TRP A 501 11.44 -25.04 6.46
N ASN A 502 12.50 -25.80 6.60
CA ASN A 502 12.64 -27.12 5.97
C ASN A 502 12.59 -28.23 7.02
N LEU A 503 11.49 -28.95 7.05
CA LEU A 503 11.26 -30.05 7.98
C LEU A 503 11.50 -31.45 7.34
N ALA A 504 12.17 -31.51 6.18
CA ALA A 504 12.40 -32.78 5.47
C ALA A 504 13.25 -33.74 6.28
N LEU A 505 14.28 -33.25 6.98
CA LEU A 505 15.14 -34.08 7.84
C LEU A 505 14.37 -34.62 9.05
N ASP A 506 13.45 -33.86 9.61
CA ASP A 506 12.60 -34.30 10.72
C ASP A 506 11.72 -35.48 10.30
N ILE A 507 11.09 -35.38 9.12
CA ILE A 507 10.28 -36.47 8.54
C ILE A 507 11.14 -37.71 8.28
N GLU A 508 12.35 -37.54 7.73
CA GLU A 508 13.27 -38.66 7.47
C GLU A 508 13.70 -39.34 8.77
N LEU A 509 14.05 -38.57 9.80
CA LEU A 509 14.41 -39.09 11.12
C LEU A 509 13.23 -39.81 11.80
N ALA A 510 12.02 -39.22 11.76
CA ALA A 510 10.81 -39.83 12.30
C ALA A 510 10.52 -41.20 11.60
N ARG A 511 10.68 -41.25 10.28
CA ARG A 511 10.57 -42.50 9.49
C ARG A 511 11.62 -43.54 9.88
N LYS A 512 12.89 -43.14 9.97
CA LYS A 512 14.01 -43.99 10.39
C LYS A 512 13.79 -44.55 11.79
N ASN A 513 13.26 -43.76 12.69
CA ASN A 513 12.95 -44.12 14.07
C ASN A 513 11.60 -44.85 14.22
N LYS A 514 10.92 -45.18 13.09
CA LYS A 514 9.65 -45.91 13.04
C LYS A 514 8.55 -45.22 13.86
N HIS A 515 8.43 -43.92 13.69
CA HIS A 515 7.35 -43.15 14.33
C HIS A 515 5.96 -43.77 14.07
N PRO A 516 5.11 -44.02 15.10
CA PRO A 516 3.87 -44.80 14.94
C PRO A 516 2.83 -44.07 14.05
N HIS A 517 2.92 -42.76 13.92
CA HIS A 517 1.99 -41.94 13.14
C HIS A 517 2.73 -41.05 12.11
N ILE A 518 3.55 -41.69 11.26
CA ILE A 518 4.38 -40.95 10.28
C ILE A 518 3.57 -40.12 9.30
N GLU A 519 2.38 -40.57 8.87
CA GLU A 519 1.51 -39.82 7.98
C GLU A 519 1.05 -38.51 8.62
N GLN A 520 0.83 -38.53 9.95
CA GLN A 520 0.45 -37.31 10.69
C GLN A 520 1.64 -36.35 10.84
N VAL A 521 2.86 -36.86 11.04
CA VAL A 521 4.09 -36.02 11.01
C VAL A 521 4.22 -35.30 9.68
N GLU A 522 4.01 -36.00 8.57
CA GLU A 522 4.05 -35.41 7.22
C GLU A 522 2.95 -34.37 7.02
N ALA A 523 1.71 -34.64 7.51
CA ALA A 523 0.60 -33.73 7.43
C ALA A 523 0.86 -32.43 8.23
N PHE A 524 1.39 -32.54 9.43
CA PHE A 524 1.77 -31.39 10.25
C PHE A 524 2.90 -30.57 9.64
N ALA A 525 3.96 -31.22 9.15
CA ALA A 525 5.06 -30.54 8.48
C ALA A 525 4.57 -29.76 7.25
N LYS A 526 3.70 -30.36 6.45
CA LYS A 526 3.07 -29.73 5.31
C LYS A 526 2.21 -28.54 5.74
N ALA A 527 1.35 -28.72 6.74
CA ALA A 527 0.49 -27.66 7.26
C ALA A 527 1.27 -26.46 7.80
N LEU A 528 2.44 -26.70 8.43
CA LEU A 528 3.33 -25.65 8.94
C LEU A 528 4.01 -24.85 7.83
N THR A 529 4.49 -25.51 6.76
CA THR A 529 5.44 -24.90 5.82
C THR A 529 4.79 -24.42 4.52
N GLU A 530 3.57 -24.86 4.19
CA GLU A 530 2.88 -24.43 2.96
C GLU A 530 2.23 -23.05 3.10
N LYS A 531 2.40 -22.25 2.06
CA LYS A 531 1.64 -20.98 1.92
C LYS A 531 0.15 -21.30 1.79
N ALA A 532 -0.70 -20.51 2.46
CA ALA A 532 -2.12 -20.55 2.18
C ALA A 532 -2.36 -20.23 0.69
N GLN A 533 -3.16 -21.08 0.03
CA GLN A 533 -3.54 -20.86 -1.38
C GLN A 533 -4.43 -19.65 -1.53
#